data_3636a593c3b6f827f0551c8555294a49
#
_entry.id   3636a593c3b6f827f0551c8555294a49
#
_cell.length_a   1.000
_cell.length_b   1.000
_cell.length_c   1.000
_cell.angle_alpha   90.00
_cell.angle_beta   90.00
_cell.angle_gamma   90.00
#
_symmetry.space_group_name_H-M   'P 1'
#
loop_
_entity.id
_entity.type
_entity.pdbx_description
1 polymer ?
#
loop_
_entity_poly.entity_id
_entity_poly.type
_entity_poly.pdbx_seq_one_letter_code
_entity_poly.pdbx_strand_id
1 'polypeptide(L)'
;MEKNIVKNTRYCLNLSKGKKNLKINVTAQDSNHAQAQAADIARSLDVDTFSLSYEVIPPSAISDLYTRLAFSDFDHEICENWQGSFSNKSPCLYVFGKRFYVRTAILKYLDIPGEGAVPKPSCKNKHCINPYHFEYCAEKNTKLSGGDVQMLLAFQSQGASVQQIAKALNVHRSTIYRKLKDERLHFGVARHF
;
A
#
# COMPACT_ATOMS: atom_id res chain seq x y z
N MET A 1 -1.34 -34.90 -28.25
CA MET A 1 -0.70 -33.87 -27.42
C MET A 1 -1.28 -34.00 -26.02
N GLU A 2 -0.58 -34.68 -25.13
CA GLU A 2 -0.96 -34.74 -23.71
C GLU A 2 -0.79 -33.35 -23.09
N LYS A 3 -1.88 -32.79 -22.58
CA LYS A 3 -1.80 -31.59 -21.74
C LYS A 3 -1.12 -32.01 -20.43
N ASN A 4 0.13 -31.62 -20.26
CA ASN A 4 0.78 -31.72 -18.96
C ASN A 4 -0.03 -30.88 -17.95
N ILE A 5 -0.88 -31.57 -17.18
CA ILE A 5 -1.62 -30.98 -16.08
C ILE A 5 -0.57 -30.71 -14.99
N VAL A 6 -0.09 -29.47 -14.92
CA VAL A 6 0.80 -29.03 -13.84
C VAL A 6 0.02 -29.15 -12.53
N LYS A 7 0.43 -30.07 -11.68
CA LYS A 7 -0.22 -30.35 -10.40
C LYS A 7 0.22 -29.30 -9.39
N ASN A 8 -0.60 -28.27 -9.21
CA ASN A 8 -0.31 -27.24 -8.21
C ASN A 8 -0.42 -27.83 -6.80
N THR A 9 0.60 -27.58 -5.99
CA THR A 9 0.68 -28.00 -4.59
C THR A 9 0.33 -26.83 -3.68
N ARG A 10 -0.43 -27.11 -2.62
CA ARG A 10 -0.78 -26.12 -1.60
C ARG A 10 0.23 -26.15 -0.47
N TYR A 11 0.74 -25.00 -0.11
CA TYR A 11 1.66 -24.78 1.01
C TYR A 11 1.03 -23.85 2.03
N CYS A 12 1.42 -23.98 3.29
CA CYS A 12 1.14 -23.02 4.34
C CYS A 12 2.36 -22.10 4.52
N LEU A 13 2.18 -20.83 4.25
CA LEU A 13 3.17 -19.80 4.53
C LEU A 13 2.97 -19.28 5.94
N ASN A 14 3.97 -19.47 6.80
CA ASN A 14 4.01 -18.90 8.14
C ASN A 14 4.84 -17.63 8.11
N LEU A 15 4.21 -16.52 8.40
CA LEU A 15 4.82 -15.19 8.52
C LEU A 15 4.95 -14.83 9.99
N SER A 16 6.11 -14.34 10.42
CA SER A 16 6.33 -13.94 11.80
C SER A 16 6.87 -12.53 11.92
N LYS A 17 6.37 -11.78 12.92
CA LYS A 17 6.85 -10.45 13.27
C LYS A 17 6.85 -10.29 14.80
N GLY A 18 8.02 -10.37 15.41
CA GLY A 18 8.17 -10.47 16.87
C GLY A 18 7.48 -11.72 17.41
N LYS A 19 6.54 -11.58 18.35
CA LYS A 19 5.78 -12.69 18.94
C LYS A 19 4.47 -13.03 18.18
N LYS A 20 4.19 -12.37 17.06
CA LYS A 20 2.95 -12.54 16.29
C LYS A 20 3.19 -13.39 15.07
N ASN A 21 2.28 -14.31 14.79
CA ASN A 21 2.31 -15.20 13.63
C ASN A 21 1.07 -15.04 12.79
N LEU A 22 1.20 -15.19 11.48
CA LEU A 22 0.13 -15.23 10.50
C LEU A 22 0.38 -16.41 9.58
N LYS A 23 -0.66 -17.20 9.32
CA LYS A 23 -0.61 -18.31 8.36
C LYS A 23 -1.45 -17.97 7.13
N ILE A 24 -0.91 -18.21 5.94
CA ILE A 24 -1.55 -17.95 4.66
C ILE A 24 -1.39 -19.19 3.77
N ASN A 25 -2.46 -19.63 3.09
CA ASN A 25 -2.33 -20.64 2.04
C ASN A 25 -1.72 -19.99 0.80
N VAL A 26 -0.73 -20.64 0.23
CA VAL A 26 -0.17 -20.33 -1.09
C VAL A 26 -0.24 -21.57 -1.97
N THR A 27 -0.46 -21.39 -3.25
CA THR A 27 -0.54 -22.47 -4.22
C THR A 27 0.55 -22.27 -5.26
N ALA A 28 1.41 -23.26 -5.44
CA ALA A 28 2.56 -23.17 -6.33
C ALA A 28 2.79 -24.49 -7.07
N GLN A 29 3.52 -24.42 -8.18
CA GLN A 29 3.84 -25.62 -8.99
C GLN A 29 4.86 -26.51 -8.27
N ASP A 30 5.81 -25.90 -7.57
CA ASP A 30 6.85 -26.59 -6.82
C ASP A 30 7.30 -25.75 -5.60
N SER A 31 8.23 -26.27 -4.84
CA SER A 31 8.76 -25.61 -3.63
C SER A 31 9.55 -24.32 -3.92
N ASN A 32 10.24 -24.22 -5.06
CA ASN A 32 10.98 -23.02 -5.45
C ASN A 32 10.03 -21.87 -5.79
N HIS A 33 8.98 -22.21 -6.54
CA HIS A 33 7.92 -21.25 -6.85
C HIS A 33 7.18 -20.81 -5.58
N ALA A 34 6.89 -21.74 -4.65
CA ALA A 34 6.31 -21.41 -3.35
C ALA A 34 7.21 -20.49 -2.53
N GLN A 35 8.53 -20.70 -2.56
CA GLN A 35 9.50 -19.85 -1.85
C GLN A 35 9.58 -18.44 -2.43
N ALA A 36 9.57 -18.30 -3.75
CA ALA A 36 9.53 -17.01 -4.43
C ALA A 36 8.24 -16.22 -4.07
N GLN A 37 7.08 -16.86 -4.18
CA GLN A 37 5.80 -16.25 -3.76
C GLN A 37 5.81 -15.84 -2.29
N ALA A 38 6.38 -16.67 -1.42
CA ALA A 38 6.50 -16.38 0.01
C ALA A 38 7.32 -15.12 0.27
N ALA A 39 8.43 -14.94 -0.45
CA ALA A 39 9.27 -13.75 -0.36
C ALA A 39 8.51 -12.49 -0.80
N ASP A 40 7.77 -12.57 -1.90
CA ASP A 40 6.98 -11.45 -2.42
C ASP A 40 5.85 -11.06 -1.46
N ILE A 41 5.17 -12.06 -0.87
CA ILE A 41 4.13 -11.84 0.14
C ILE A 41 4.74 -11.19 1.40
N ALA A 42 5.87 -11.70 1.89
CA ALA A 42 6.56 -11.16 3.06
C ALA A 42 6.97 -9.70 2.83
N ARG A 43 7.54 -9.38 1.66
CA ARG A 43 7.88 -8.02 1.25
C ARG A 43 6.64 -7.11 1.19
N SER A 44 5.53 -7.59 0.59
CA SER A 44 4.29 -6.82 0.46
C SER A 44 3.64 -6.48 1.80
N LEU A 45 3.85 -7.31 2.81
CA LEU A 45 3.31 -7.17 4.17
C LEU A 45 4.31 -6.59 5.18
N ASP A 46 5.51 -6.21 4.72
CA ASP A 46 6.58 -5.67 5.58
C ASP A 46 6.93 -6.65 6.73
N VAL A 47 7.22 -7.90 6.36
CA VAL A 47 7.57 -9.00 7.27
C VAL A 47 8.97 -9.49 6.98
N ASP A 48 9.78 -9.67 8.02
CA ASP A 48 11.20 -9.98 7.88
C ASP A 48 11.47 -11.50 7.81
N THR A 49 10.60 -12.31 8.39
CA THR A 49 10.79 -13.75 8.50
C THR A 49 9.58 -14.55 8.07
N PHE A 50 9.83 -15.61 7.29
CA PHE A 50 8.78 -16.53 6.86
C PHE A 50 9.33 -17.97 6.77
N SER A 51 8.41 -18.94 6.81
CA SER A 51 8.70 -20.34 6.51
C SER A 51 7.54 -21.00 5.80
N LEU A 52 7.82 -22.05 5.05
CA LEU A 52 6.81 -22.86 4.37
C LEU A 52 6.60 -24.19 5.08
N SER A 53 5.36 -24.65 5.13
CA SER A 53 4.98 -25.99 5.61
C SER A 53 3.87 -26.56 4.75
N TYR A 54 3.56 -27.83 4.94
CA TYR A 54 2.46 -28.51 4.25
C TYR A 54 1.17 -28.57 5.07
N GLU A 55 1.08 -27.74 6.11
CA GLU A 55 -0.12 -27.69 6.95
C GLU A 55 -1.31 -27.13 6.15
N VAL A 56 -2.47 -27.75 6.28
CA VAL A 56 -3.72 -27.24 5.67
C VAL A 56 -4.40 -26.30 6.65
N ILE A 57 -4.57 -25.06 6.26
CA ILE A 57 -5.31 -24.05 7.04
C ILE A 57 -6.59 -23.64 6.32
N PRO A 58 -7.61 -23.13 7.04
CA PRO A 58 -8.84 -22.64 6.42
C PRO A 58 -8.57 -21.52 5.40
N PRO A 59 -9.39 -21.41 4.35
CA PRO A 59 -9.34 -20.32 3.39
C PRO A 59 -9.54 -18.97 4.10
N SER A 60 -8.89 -17.93 3.57
CA SER A 60 -9.07 -16.56 4.07
C SER A 60 -8.97 -15.56 2.92
N ALA A 61 -9.59 -14.39 3.06
CA ALA A 61 -9.54 -13.35 2.03
C ALA A 61 -8.11 -12.95 1.64
N ILE A 62 -7.16 -13.02 2.57
CA ILE A 62 -5.75 -12.76 2.29
C ILE A 62 -5.10 -13.90 1.49
N SER A 63 -5.42 -15.17 1.81
CA SER A 63 -4.95 -16.33 1.04
C SER A 63 -5.49 -16.30 -0.39
N ASP A 64 -6.78 -15.98 -0.55
CA ASP A 64 -7.43 -15.89 -1.87
C ASP A 64 -6.81 -14.78 -2.72
N LEU A 65 -6.54 -13.61 -2.11
CA LEU A 65 -5.87 -12.49 -2.79
C LEU A 65 -4.51 -12.92 -3.36
N TYR A 66 -3.64 -13.50 -2.53
CA TYR A 66 -2.30 -13.86 -2.99
C TYR A 66 -2.28 -15.05 -3.93
N THR A 67 -3.23 -15.99 -3.82
CA THR A 67 -3.41 -17.04 -4.80
C THR A 67 -3.75 -16.47 -6.17
N ARG A 68 -4.69 -15.52 -6.24
CA ARG A 68 -5.09 -14.88 -7.50
C ARG A 68 -3.98 -14.03 -8.10
N LEU A 69 -3.23 -13.30 -7.27
CA LEU A 69 -2.06 -12.55 -7.72
C LEU A 69 -0.99 -13.46 -8.33
N ALA A 70 -0.73 -14.62 -7.70
CA ALA A 70 0.26 -15.57 -8.16
C ALA A 70 -0.07 -16.18 -9.53
N PHE A 71 -1.37 -16.37 -9.85
CA PHE A 71 -1.81 -16.90 -11.13
C PHE A 71 -2.20 -15.82 -12.14
N SER A 72 -2.02 -14.54 -11.80
CA SER A 72 -2.48 -13.39 -12.61
C SER A 72 -3.96 -13.52 -13.01
N ASP A 73 -4.77 -14.05 -12.09
CA ASP A 73 -6.20 -14.37 -12.31
C ASP A 73 -7.07 -13.13 -12.12
N PHE A 74 -6.81 -12.09 -12.92
CA PHE A 74 -7.61 -10.87 -12.99
C PHE A 74 -7.98 -10.58 -14.44
N ASP A 75 -9.27 -10.46 -14.69
CA ASP A 75 -9.78 -10.01 -15.97
C ASP A 75 -9.63 -8.49 -16.10
N HIS A 76 -9.16 -8.01 -17.28
CA HIS A 76 -8.94 -6.59 -17.53
C HIS A 76 -10.22 -5.76 -17.49
N GLU A 77 -11.38 -6.37 -17.80
CA GLU A 77 -12.65 -5.65 -17.93
C GLU A 77 -13.54 -5.79 -16.69
N ILE A 78 -13.33 -6.84 -15.89
CA ILE A 78 -14.21 -7.19 -14.78
C ILE A 78 -13.69 -6.63 -13.45
N CYS A 79 -14.56 -5.89 -12.74
CA CYS A 79 -14.24 -5.42 -11.39
C CYS A 79 -14.19 -6.60 -10.41
N GLU A 80 -13.10 -6.67 -9.66
CA GLU A 80 -12.93 -7.63 -8.59
C GLU A 80 -13.20 -7.00 -7.24
N ASN A 81 -14.20 -7.51 -6.51
CA ASN A 81 -14.60 -6.97 -5.22
C ASN A 81 -13.82 -7.61 -4.07
N TRP A 82 -13.25 -6.79 -3.22
CA TRP A 82 -12.65 -7.23 -1.98
C TRP A 82 -13.69 -7.84 -1.04
N GLN A 83 -13.41 -9.06 -0.54
CA GLN A 83 -14.30 -9.80 0.37
C GLN A 83 -13.91 -9.68 1.85
N GLY A 84 -12.85 -8.93 2.17
CA GLY A 84 -12.35 -8.74 3.53
C GLY A 84 -12.77 -7.41 4.13
N SER A 85 -11.98 -6.92 5.07
CA SER A 85 -12.27 -5.71 5.84
C SER A 85 -12.13 -4.42 5.03
N PHE A 86 -12.81 -3.37 5.49
CA PHE A 86 -12.73 -2.02 4.93
C PHE A 86 -12.37 -1.00 6.00
N SER A 87 -11.65 0.04 5.61
CA SER A 87 -11.37 1.22 6.42
C SER A 87 -11.58 2.47 5.59
N ASN A 88 -12.45 3.38 6.04
CA ASN A 88 -12.85 4.57 5.30
C ASN A 88 -13.26 4.26 3.84
N LYS A 89 -14.07 3.21 3.66
CA LYS A 89 -14.54 2.70 2.35
C LYS A 89 -13.43 2.16 1.44
N SER A 90 -12.20 2.01 1.92
CA SER A 90 -11.09 1.43 1.17
C SER A 90 -10.83 -0.01 1.64
N PRO A 91 -10.60 -0.95 0.71
CA PRO A 91 -10.20 -2.32 1.02
C PRO A 91 -8.94 -2.36 1.89
N CYS A 92 -8.98 -3.09 3.00
CA CYS A 92 -7.84 -3.23 3.90
C CYS A 92 -7.67 -4.65 4.45
N LEU A 93 -6.45 -4.93 4.90
CA LEU A 93 -6.10 -6.10 5.68
C LEU A 93 -5.55 -5.65 7.03
N TYR A 94 -5.70 -6.51 8.03
CA TYR A 94 -5.04 -6.33 9.33
C TYR A 94 -4.06 -7.47 9.54
N VAL A 95 -2.77 -7.13 9.54
CA VAL A 95 -1.66 -8.08 9.70
C VAL A 95 -0.82 -7.63 10.89
N PHE A 96 -0.67 -8.49 11.88
CA PHE A 96 0.07 -8.21 13.13
C PHE A 96 -0.39 -6.94 13.87
N GLY A 97 -1.68 -6.60 13.74
CA GLY A 97 -2.26 -5.38 14.34
C GLY A 97 -1.98 -4.10 13.56
N LYS A 98 -1.26 -4.17 12.44
CA LYS A 98 -1.12 -3.06 11.49
C LYS A 98 -2.17 -3.17 10.39
N ARG A 99 -2.65 -2.02 9.94
CA ARG A 99 -3.53 -1.91 8.78
C ARG A 99 -2.72 -1.73 7.51
N PHE A 100 -3.01 -2.53 6.50
CA PHE A 100 -2.49 -2.42 5.14
C PHE A 100 -3.65 -2.16 4.18
N TYR A 101 -3.47 -1.26 3.25
CA TYR A 101 -4.43 -1.09 2.16
C TYR A 101 -4.17 -2.15 1.09
N VAL A 102 -5.22 -2.90 0.72
CA VAL A 102 -5.13 -4.03 -0.21
C VAL A 102 -4.48 -3.63 -1.53
N ARG A 103 -4.88 -2.50 -2.11
CA ARG A 103 -4.33 -2.02 -3.38
C ARG A 103 -2.83 -1.73 -3.31
N THR A 104 -2.37 -1.16 -2.20
CA THR A 104 -0.93 -0.93 -1.97
C THR A 104 -0.17 -2.24 -1.81
N ALA A 105 -0.76 -3.24 -1.13
CA ALA A 105 -0.16 -4.56 -0.98
C ALA A 105 -0.06 -5.28 -2.34
N ILE A 106 -1.08 -5.18 -3.20
CA ILE A 106 -1.08 -5.70 -4.56
C ILE A 106 0.07 -5.10 -5.36
N LEU A 107 0.23 -3.77 -5.36
CA LEU A 107 1.29 -3.11 -6.12
C LEU A 107 2.68 -3.52 -5.66
N LYS A 108 2.88 -3.60 -4.34
CA LYS A 108 4.15 -4.07 -3.78
C LYS A 108 4.44 -5.53 -4.15
N TYR A 109 3.43 -6.38 -4.17
CA TYR A 109 3.57 -7.77 -4.58
C TYR A 109 3.98 -7.88 -6.06
N LEU A 110 3.32 -7.13 -6.94
CA LEU A 110 3.59 -7.10 -8.37
C LEU A 110 4.87 -6.31 -8.75
N ASP A 111 5.59 -5.79 -7.76
CA ASP A 111 6.77 -4.93 -7.95
C ASP A 111 6.51 -3.75 -8.91
N ILE A 112 5.29 -3.24 -8.88
CA ILE A 112 4.91 -2.09 -9.69
C ILE A 112 5.43 -0.83 -9.00
N PRO A 113 6.31 -0.05 -9.65
CA PRO A 113 6.86 1.16 -9.07
C PRO A 113 5.75 2.18 -8.78
N GLY A 114 5.70 2.66 -7.56
CA GLY A 114 4.65 3.57 -7.09
C GLY A 114 4.94 4.07 -5.69
N GLU A 115 6.21 4.23 -5.32
CA GLU A 115 6.57 4.85 -4.06
C GLU A 115 5.90 6.22 -3.94
N GLY A 116 5.03 6.33 -2.94
CA GLY A 116 4.28 7.55 -2.69
C GLY A 116 2.94 7.65 -3.41
N ALA A 117 2.59 6.75 -4.31
CA ALA A 117 1.30 6.75 -4.97
C ALA A 117 0.24 6.02 -4.13
N VAL A 118 -0.91 6.65 -3.93
CA VAL A 118 -2.08 6.01 -3.33
C VAL A 118 -2.97 5.51 -4.45
N PRO A 119 -3.04 4.19 -4.69
CA PRO A 119 -3.82 3.65 -5.79
C PRO A 119 -5.31 3.89 -5.54
N LYS A 120 -5.97 4.50 -6.53
CA LYS A 120 -7.42 4.68 -6.55
C LYS A 120 -8.04 3.83 -7.65
N PRO A 121 -9.28 3.36 -7.50
CA PRO A 121 -9.94 2.69 -8.61
C PRO A 121 -10.27 3.72 -9.70
N SER A 122 -9.88 3.44 -10.95
CA SER A 122 -10.31 4.18 -12.14
C SER A 122 -11.76 3.87 -12.50
N CYS A 123 -12.22 2.68 -12.14
CA CYS A 123 -13.62 2.28 -12.24
C CYS A 123 -14.47 2.93 -11.14
N LYS A 124 -15.79 2.97 -11.36
CA LYS A 124 -16.74 3.54 -10.37
C LYS A 124 -16.87 2.71 -9.09
N ASN A 125 -16.31 1.49 -9.09
CA ASN A 125 -16.42 0.57 -7.98
C ASN A 125 -15.32 0.80 -6.92
N LYS A 126 -15.69 1.40 -5.80
CA LYS A 126 -14.77 1.72 -4.70
C LYS A 126 -14.19 0.48 -3.99
N HIS A 127 -14.81 -0.69 -4.16
CA HIS A 127 -14.38 -1.94 -3.55
C HIS A 127 -13.48 -2.77 -4.50
N CYS A 128 -13.28 -2.30 -5.73
CA CYS A 128 -12.47 -3.00 -6.72
C CYS A 128 -11.01 -3.10 -6.27
N ILE A 129 -10.47 -4.31 -6.39
CA ILE A 129 -9.06 -4.64 -6.12
C ILE A 129 -8.33 -5.14 -7.38
N ASN A 130 -8.97 -5.06 -8.54
CA ASN A 130 -8.33 -5.42 -9.80
C ASN A 130 -7.18 -4.45 -10.12
N PRO A 131 -5.91 -4.92 -10.25
CA PRO A 131 -4.76 -4.06 -10.50
C PRO A 131 -4.86 -3.27 -11.82
N TYR A 132 -5.54 -3.78 -12.83
CA TYR A 132 -5.77 -3.10 -14.11
C TYR A 132 -6.73 -1.91 -14.01
N HIS A 133 -7.48 -1.83 -12.91
CA HIS A 133 -8.41 -0.74 -12.63
C HIS A 133 -7.84 0.31 -11.66
N PHE A 134 -6.51 0.37 -11.49
CA PHE A 134 -5.92 1.37 -10.60
C PHE A 134 -5.43 2.58 -11.36
N GLU A 135 -5.75 3.76 -10.83
CA GLU A 135 -5.09 5.01 -11.16
C GLU A 135 -4.07 5.35 -10.10
N TYR A 136 -2.87 5.63 -10.54
CA TYR A 136 -1.81 6.12 -9.67
C TYR A 136 -1.96 7.63 -9.52
N CYS A 137 -2.47 8.07 -8.38
CA CYS A 137 -2.32 9.46 -8.01
C CYS A 137 -0.94 9.61 -7.40
N ALA A 138 -0.02 10.28 -8.09
CA ALA A 138 1.21 10.72 -7.45
C ALA A 138 0.86 11.37 -6.12
N GLU A 139 1.47 10.92 -5.03
CA GLU A 139 1.28 11.61 -3.75
C GLU A 139 1.65 13.08 -3.98
N LYS A 140 0.72 13.97 -3.68
CA LYS A 140 1.10 15.37 -3.47
C LYS A 140 2.16 15.33 -2.39
N ASN A 141 3.34 15.86 -2.69
CA ASN A 141 4.46 15.90 -1.76
C ASN A 141 3.94 16.30 -0.38
N THR A 142 3.84 15.34 0.55
CA THR A 142 3.36 15.59 1.91
C THR A 142 4.47 16.15 2.79
N LYS A 143 5.72 16.06 2.31
CA LYS A 143 6.89 16.62 2.96
C LYS A 143 7.45 17.75 2.10
N LEU A 144 7.52 18.93 2.67
CA LEU A 144 8.24 20.06 2.09
C LEU A 144 9.74 19.81 2.24
N SER A 145 10.48 19.90 1.13
CA SER A 145 11.94 19.92 1.17
C SER A 145 12.46 21.20 1.85
N GLY A 146 13.74 21.26 2.20
CA GLY A 146 14.35 22.49 2.75
C GLY A 146 14.16 23.69 1.82
N GLY A 147 14.27 23.51 0.50
CA GLY A 147 14.02 24.54 -0.50
C GLY A 147 12.56 25.00 -0.53
N ASP A 148 11.60 24.05 -0.44
CA ASP A 148 10.17 24.38 -0.38
C ASP A 148 9.81 25.18 0.86
N VAL A 149 10.49 24.94 1.99
CA VAL A 149 10.29 25.70 3.23
C VAL A 149 10.75 27.15 3.06
N GLN A 150 11.91 27.36 2.41
CA GLN A 150 12.36 28.72 2.12
C GLN A 150 11.41 29.46 1.18
N MET A 151 10.91 28.79 0.14
CA MET A 151 9.88 29.34 -0.76
C MET A 151 8.57 29.65 -0.01
N LEU A 152 8.15 28.76 0.89
CA LEU A 152 6.97 28.98 1.73
C LEU A 152 7.12 30.26 2.56
N LEU A 153 8.26 30.46 3.23
CA LEU A 153 8.53 31.63 4.04
C LEU A 153 8.60 32.91 3.19
N ALA A 154 9.22 32.83 2.00
CA ALA A 154 9.27 33.94 1.05
C ALA A 154 7.87 34.35 0.55
N PHE A 155 7.03 33.40 0.18
CA PHE A 155 5.64 33.67 -0.22
C PHE A 155 4.82 34.25 0.94
N GLN A 156 5.03 33.76 2.15
CA GLN A 156 4.35 34.29 3.34
C GLN A 156 4.75 35.73 3.62
N SER A 157 6.03 36.08 3.50
CA SER A 157 6.52 37.46 3.68
C SER A 157 5.97 38.44 2.63
N GLN A 158 5.63 37.93 1.46
CA GLN A 158 4.97 38.67 0.36
C GLN A 158 3.44 38.75 0.53
N GLY A 159 2.87 38.24 1.62
CA GLY A 159 1.44 38.27 1.88
C GLY A 159 0.61 37.25 1.09
N ALA A 160 1.24 36.23 0.48
CA ALA A 160 0.52 35.21 -0.24
C ALA A 160 -0.37 34.37 0.71
N SER A 161 -1.58 34.07 0.28
CA SER A 161 -2.50 33.21 1.04
C SER A 161 -2.01 31.74 1.07
N VAL A 162 -2.35 31.01 2.15
CA VAL A 162 -2.04 29.59 2.28
C VAL A 162 -2.52 28.79 1.07
N GLN A 163 -3.61 29.19 0.44
CA GLN A 163 -4.13 28.52 -0.76
C GLN A 163 -3.24 28.73 -1.98
N GLN A 164 -2.71 29.94 -2.16
CA GLN A 164 -1.74 30.26 -3.24
C GLN A 164 -0.44 29.53 -3.03
N ILE A 165 0.08 29.52 -1.81
CA ILE A 165 1.31 28.81 -1.44
C ILE A 165 1.16 27.29 -1.69
N ALA A 166 0.03 26.71 -1.23
CA ALA A 166 -0.23 25.29 -1.40
C ALA A 166 -0.32 24.89 -2.90
N LYS A 167 -0.89 25.77 -3.73
CA LYS A 167 -0.94 25.59 -5.19
C LYS A 167 0.44 25.70 -5.83
N ALA A 168 1.23 26.70 -5.45
CA ALA A 168 2.58 26.94 -6.00
C ALA A 168 3.54 25.79 -5.67
N LEU A 169 3.48 25.27 -4.44
CA LEU A 169 4.32 24.16 -3.98
C LEU A 169 3.73 22.76 -4.26
N ASN A 170 2.58 22.69 -4.93
CA ASN A 170 1.86 21.44 -5.23
C ASN A 170 1.64 20.53 -4.00
N VAL A 171 1.27 21.13 -2.88
CA VAL A 171 0.99 20.41 -1.63
C VAL A 171 -0.42 20.66 -1.13
N HIS A 172 -0.89 19.85 -0.17
CA HIS A 172 -2.18 20.10 0.47
C HIS A 172 -2.08 21.24 1.49
N ARG A 173 -3.14 22.06 1.62
CA ARG A 173 -3.20 23.19 2.57
C ARG A 173 -2.82 22.80 4.02
N SER A 174 -3.24 21.60 4.45
CA SER A 174 -2.89 21.10 5.79
C SER A 174 -1.39 20.92 5.99
N THR A 175 -0.62 20.62 4.93
CA THR A 175 0.83 20.51 4.96
C THR A 175 1.46 21.89 5.25
N ILE A 176 0.94 22.93 4.59
CA ILE A 176 1.37 24.32 4.84
C ILE A 176 1.07 24.72 6.29
N TYR A 177 -0.17 24.51 6.77
CA TYR A 177 -0.53 24.86 8.15
C TYR A 177 0.33 24.13 9.19
N ARG A 178 0.58 22.83 9.00
CA ARG A 178 1.44 22.05 9.88
C ARG A 178 2.84 22.59 9.90
N LYS A 179 3.43 22.89 8.74
CA LYS A 179 4.79 23.41 8.64
C LYS A 179 4.93 24.81 9.25
N LEU A 180 3.98 25.69 9.01
CA LEU A 180 3.96 27.02 9.64
C LEU A 180 3.83 26.94 11.16
N LYS A 181 3.11 25.94 11.67
CA LYS A 181 3.03 25.70 13.13
C LYS A 181 4.37 25.25 13.69
N ASP A 182 5.03 24.29 13.00
CA ASP A 182 6.35 23.78 13.42
C ASP A 182 7.41 24.88 13.41
N GLU A 183 7.45 25.72 12.35
CA GLU A 183 8.37 26.85 12.26
C GLU A 183 8.14 27.91 13.35
N ARG A 184 6.87 28.20 13.69
CA ARG A 184 6.55 29.11 14.81
C ARG A 184 7.05 28.57 16.15
N LEU A 185 7.09 27.26 16.34
CA LEU A 185 7.66 26.64 17.53
C LEU A 185 9.18 26.73 17.57
N HIS A 186 9.85 26.71 16.42
CA HIS A 186 11.31 26.84 16.33
C HIS A 186 11.80 28.27 16.37
N PHE A 187 11.06 29.23 15.84
CA PHE A 187 11.42 30.65 15.83
C PHE A 187 10.85 31.44 17.02
N GLY A 188 10.67 30.81 18.17
CA GLY A 188 10.25 31.39 19.41
C GLY A 188 9.71 32.82 19.26
N VAL A 189 8.42 32.99 18.98
CA VAL A 189 7.81 34.32 18.92
C VAL A 189 7.88 34.89 20.31
N ALA A 190 8.91 35.74 20.56
CA ALA A 190 8.86 36.68 21.64
C ALA A 190 7.56 37.49 21.45
N ARG A 191 6.56 37.21 22.26
CA ARG A 191 5.39 38.07 22.40
C ARG A 191 5.88 39.37 23.01
N HIS A 192 6.11 40.35 22.18
CA HIS A 192 6.11 41.74 22.68
C HIS A 192 4.65 42.11 22.90
N PHE A 193 4.31 42.29 24.15
CA PHE A 193 3.10 42.90 24.61
C PHE A 193 3.05 44.38 24.18
#